data_4c4b2c4658d4623c1f8c004ce8faadc7
#
_entry.id   4c4b2c4658d4623c1f8c004ce8faadc7
#
_cell.length_a   1.000
_cell.length_b   1.000
_cell.length_c   1.000
_cell.angle_alpha   90.00
_cell.angle_beta   90.00
_cell.angle_gamma   90.00
#
_symmetry.space_group_name_H-M   'P 1'
#
loop_
_entity.id
_entity.type
_entity.pdbx_description
1 polymer ?
#
loop_
_entity_poly.entity_id
_entity_poly.type
_entity_poly.pdbx_seq_one_letter_code
_entity_poly.pdbx_strand_id
1 'polypeptide(L)'
;MEIGDPIGRGWYDHDWPELPELAVLRRYGLRPGATVFDVGAHQCIVAMMLSKVVEPGLVVAVEGNRYNASVGRRNVESNGIGNLRVIHGAGGAKSGTVTFTENWNGQVNSGAPDAGSVQVRCYTIDELSRLFGRPQVLFIDVEGYEGEVLVGASDTLSSFPDCFVEVHVGAPLETFGATAETILAFFPAEHYRLFVRIAEDEQFRELQAGEITPKVRFFLLAIARVRASATR
;
A
#
# COMPACT_ATOMS: atom_id res chain seq x y z
N MET A 1 -11.32 -12.84 13.71
CA MET A 1 -11.22 -11.89 12.59
C MET A 1 -12.62 -11.66 12.05
N GLU A 2 -13.02 -10.40 11.85
CA GLU A 2 -14.27 -10.01 11.22
C GLU A 2 -14.00 -9.73 9.73
N ILE A 3 -14.85 -10.23 8.84
CA ILE A 3 -14.89 -9.90 7.43
C ILE A 3 -16.22 -9.23 7.18
N GLY A 4 -16.21 -7.91 7.01
CA GLY A 4 -17.40 -7.08 7.05
C GLY A 4 -18.15 -6.95 5.72
N ASP A 5 -17.64 -7.47 4.62
CA ASP A 5 -18.22 -7.33 3.28
C ASP A 5 -17.96 -8.54 2.37
N PRO A 6 -18.72 -8.69 1.26
CA PRO A 6 -18.57 -9.81 0.33
C PRO A 6 -17.22 -9.84 -0.40
N ILE A 7 -16.59 -8.68 -0.67
CA ILE A 7 -15.31 -8.58 -1.38
C ILE A 7 -14.20 -9.10 -0.45
N GLY A 8 -14.14 -8.59 0.77
CA GLY A 8 -13.20 -9.08 1.78
C GLY A 8 -13.37 -10.58 2.06
N ARG A 9 -14.60 -11.10 1.99
CA ARG A 9 -14.82 -12.54 2.10
C ARG A 9 -14.16 -13.30 0.94
N GLY A 10 -14.30 -12.83 -0.29
CA GLY A 10 -13.67 -13.44 -1.45
C GLY A 10 -12.14 -13.45 -1.36
N TRP A 11 -11.56 -12.39 -0.75
CA TRP A 11 -10.11 -12.26 -0.65
C TRP A 11 -9.50 -12.97 0.55
N TYR A 12 -10.18 -13.03 1.69
CA TYR A 12 -9.55 -13.40 2.97
C TYR A 12 -10.16 -14.64 3.65
N ASP A 13 -11.33 -15.12 3.22
CA ASP A 13 -12.02 -16.27 3.85
C ASP A 13 -11.52 -17.61 3.26
N HIS A 14 -10.20 -17.81 3.24
CA HIS A 14 -9.57 -19.05 2.85
C HIS A 14 -8.17 -19.15 3.48
N ASP A 15 -7.60 -20.36 3.47
CA ASP A 15 -6.27 -20.59 4.00
C ASP A 15 -5.19 -20.01 3.08
N TRP A 16 -4.40 -19.11 3.61
CA TRP A 16 -3.22 -18.57 2.96
C TRP A 16 -1.96 -19.25 3.48
N PRO A 17 -1.17 -19.94 2.64
CA PRO A 17 0.13 -20.46 3.08
C PRO A 17 1.09 -19.31 3.43
N GLU A 18 1.25 -18.35 2.55
CA GLU A 18 1.92 -17.05 2.73
C GLU A 18 1.59 -16.19 1.50
N LEU A 19 1.35 -14.90 1.70
CA LEU A 19 1.18 -13.98 0.57
C LEU A 19 2.51 -13.86 -0.20
N PRO A 20 2.50 -13.99 -1.54
CA PRO A 20 3.73 -13.95 -2.35
C PRO A 20 4.55 -12.68 -2.16
N GLU A 21 3.89 -11.52 -2.01
CA GLU A 21 4.53 -10.24 -1.74
C GLU A 21 5.24 -10.21 -0.38
N LEU A 22 4.63 -10.79 0.66
CA LEU A 22 5.26 -10.90 1.99
C LEU A 22 6.49 -11.82 1.93
N ALA A 23 6.40 -12.93 1.22
CA ALA A 23 7.52 -13.85 1.03
C ALA A 23 8.73 -13.16 0.38
N VAL A 24 8.50 -12.35 -0.67
CA VAL A 24 9.56 -11.58 -1.32
C VAL A 24 10.10 -10.48 -0.40
N LEU A 25 9.24 -9.69 0.23
CA LEU A 25 9.66 -8.65 1.18
C LEU A 25 10.51 -9.21 2.33
N ARG A 26 10.11 -10.34 2.91
CA ARG A 26 10.90 -11.03 3.97
C ARG A 26 12.24 -11.51 3.46
N ARG A 27 12.31 -12.04 2.24
CA ARG A 27 13.56 -12.48 1.62
C ARG A 27 14.56 -11.33 1.48
N TYR A 28 14.07 -10.13 1.18
CA TYR A 28 14.91 -8.97 0.88
C TYR A 28 15.03 -7.96 2.03
N GLY A 29 14.16 -7.98 3.03
CA GLY A 29 14.43 -7.10 4.15
C GLY A 29 13.31 -6.73 5.10
N LEU A 30 12.11 -7.17 4.89
CA LEU A 30 11.08 -7.04 5.93
C LEU A 30 11.47 -7.92 7.12
N ARG A 31 11.67 -7.29 8.29
CA ARG A 31 12.20 -7.98 9.47
C ARG A 31 11.64 -7.34 10.76
N PRO A 32 11.79 -8.02 11.90
CA PRO A 32 11.46 -7.43 13.20
C PRO A 32 12.10 -6.06 13.42
N GLY A 33 11.34 -5.14 13.99
CA GLY A 33 11.73 -3.75 14.22
C GLY A 33 11.46 -2.80 13.06
N ALA A 34 11.02 -3.28 11.88
CA ALA A 34 10.71 -2.41 10.74
C ALA A 34 9.43 -1.60 10.98
N THR A 35 9.41 -0.39 10.42
CA THR A 35 8.18 0.41 10.27
C THR A 35 7.62 0.18 8.86
N VAL A 36 6.33 -0.11 8.77
CA VAL A 36 5.61 -0.34 7.52
C VAL A 36 4.42 0.61 7.44
N PHE A 37 4.21 1.24 6.30
CA PHE A 37 2.95 1.93 6.00
C PHE A 37 2.18 1.11 4.99
N ASP A 38 0.93 0.77 5.35
CA ASP A 38 -0.03 0.04 4.53
C ASP A 38 -1.15 1.01 4.14
N VAL A 39 -1.13 1.45 2.89
CA VAL A 39 -2.00 2.50 2.35
C VAL A 39 -3.02 1.87 1.40
N GLY A 40 -4.30 1.94 1.78
CA GLY A 40 -5.38 1.14 1.21
C GLY A 40 -5.58 -0.16 2.00
N ALA A 41 -5.49 -0.07 3.33
CA ALA A 41 -5.42 -1.25 4.19
C ALA A 41 -6.73 -2.04 4.32
N HIS A 42 -7.83 -1.56 3.69
CA HIS A 42 -9.14 -2.20 3.76
C HIS A 42 -9.50 -2.55 5.22
N GLN A 43 -9.82 -3.80 5.53
CA GLN A 43 -10.14 -4.28 6.89
C GLN A 43 -8.90 -4.70 7.70
N CYS A 44 -7.71 -4.24 7.30
CA CYS A 44 -6.41 -4.42 7.95
C CYS A 44 -5.93 -5.87 8.04
N ILE A 45 -6.38 -6.77 7.16
CA ILE A 45 -5.94 -8.17 7.20
C ILE A 45 -4.46 -8.29 6.87
N VAL A 46 -4.02 -7.68 5.75
CA VAL A 46 -2.60 -7.64 5.35
C VAL A 46 -1.78 -6.87 6.39
N ALA A 47 -2.29 -5.72 6.87
CA ALA A 47 -1.65 -4.95 7.95
C ALA A 47 -1.38 -5.79 9.20
N MET A 48 -2.33 -6.67 9.60
CA MET A 48 -2.15 -7.59 10.73
C MET A 48 -1.10 -8.66 10.46
N MET A 49 -1.01 -9.18 9.22
CA MET A 49 0.07 -10.10 8.84
C MET A 49 1.43 -9.40 8.91
N LEU A 50 1.53 -8.20 8.35
CA LEU A 50 2.72 -7.36 8.41
C LEU A 50 3.14 -7.07 9.86
N SER A 51 2.18 -6.75 10.74
CA SER A 51 2.45 -6.42 12.15
C SER A 51 3.12 -7.57 12.90
N LYS A 52 2.71 -8.81 12.64
CA LYS A 52 3.34 -10.01 13.21
C LYS A 52 4.78 -10.20 12.73
N VAL A 53 5.05 -9.91 11.45
CA VAL A 53 6.40 -10.06 10.88
C VAL A 53 7.37 -9.01 11.44
N VAL A 54 6.89 -7.77 11.64
CA VAL A 54 7.76 -6.66 12.04
C VAL A 54 7.87 -6.47 13.55
N GLU A 55 7.10 -7.17 14.36
CA GLU A 55 7.16 -7.01 15.82
C GLU A 55 8.61 -7.06 16.36
N PRO A 56 9.05 -6.09 17.19
CA PRO A 56 8.32 -4.99 17.85
C PRO A 56 8.20 -3.69 17.02
N GLY A 57 8.45 -3.73 15.71
CA GLY A 57 8.28 -2.59 14.81
C GLY A 57 6.81 -2.13 14.70
N LEU A 58 6.56 -1.14 13.86
CA LEU A 58 5.26 -0.47 13.75
C LEU A 58 4.64 -0.70 12.37
N VAL A 59 3.34 -0.96 12.33
CA VAL A 59 2.53 -0.84 11.11
C VAL A 59 1.58 0.35 11.26
N VAL A 60 1.53 1.20 10.22
CA VAL A 60 0.56 2.27 10.09
C VAL A 60 -0.34 1.94 8.90
N ALA A 61 -1.57 1.59 9.18
CA ALA A 61 -2.59 1.24 8.19
C ALA A 61 -3.48 2.46 7.92
N VAL A 62 -3.56 2.87 6.65
CA VAL A 62 -4.38 4.02 6.20
C VAL A 62 -5.50 3.50 5.33
N GLU A 63 -6.75 3.79 5.71
CA GLU A 63 -7.94 3.31 5.01
C GLU A 63 -8.96 4.44 4.85
N GLY A 64 -9.36 4.71 3.58
CA GLY A 64 -10.27 5.79 3.21
C GLY A 64 -11.73 5.48 3.52
N ASN A 65 -12.16 4.24 3.36
CA ASN A 65 -13.52 3.83 3.66
C ASN A 65 -13.73 3.74 5.17
N ARG A 66 -14.67 4.54 5.69
CA ARG A 66 -14.96 4.63 7.13
C ARG A 66 -15.40 3.29 7.73
N TYR A 67 -16.19 2.53 6.99
CA TYR A 67 -16.65 1.23 7.44
C TYR A 67 -15.49 0.24 7.54
N ASN A 68 -14.68 0.12 6.49
CA ASN A 68 -13.50 -0.76 6.46
C ASN A 68 -12.50 -0.40 7.55
N ALA A 69 -12.19 0.89 7.72
CA ALA A 69 -11.33 1.36 8.83
C ALA A 69 -11.90 0.99 10.21
N SER A 70 -13.23 1.01 10.38
CA SER A 70 -13.90 0.60 11.63
C SER A 70 -13.78 -0.91 11.86
N VAL A 71 -14.00 -1.74 10.82
CA VAL A 71 -13.79 -3.19 10.88
C VAL A 71 -12.34 -3.50 11.19
N GLY A 72 -11.39 -2.82 10.50
CA GLY A 72 -9.96 -2.96 10.74
C GLY A 72 -9.56 -2.70 12.19
N ARG A 73 -10.08 -1.64 12.83
CA ARG A 73 -9.83 -1.37 14.25
C ARG A 73 -10.32 -2.50 15.15
N ARG A 74 -11.53 -3.02 14.90
CA ARG A 74 -12.06 -4.17 15.67
C ARG A 74 -11.23 -5.42 15.45
N ASN A 75 -10.76 -5.65 14.23
CA ASN A 75 -9.85 -6.78 13.93
C ASN A 75 -8.53 -6.67 14.71
N VAL A 76 -7.91 -5.50 14.72
CA VAL A 76 -6.68 -5.23 15.47
C VAL A 76 -6.89 -5.47 16.97
N GLU A 77 -7.95 -4.91 17.53
CA GLU A 77 -8.30 -5.05 18.95
C GLU A 77 -8.59 -6.50 19.33
N SER A 78 -9.45 -7.19 18.56
CA SER A 78 -9.84 -8.58 18.82
C SER A 78 -8.68 -9.57 18.72
N ASN A 79 -7.63 -9.22 17.99
CA ASN A 79 -6.41 -10.03 17.87
C ASN A 79 -5.29 -9.59 18.83
N GLY A 80 -5.52 -8.60 19.70
CA GLY A 80 -4.56 -8.12 20.69
C GLY A 80 -3.29 -7.50 20.09
N ILE A 81 -3.38 -6.90 18.87
CA ILE A 81 -2.22 -6.37 18.16
C ILE A 81 -1.89 -4.97 18.68
N GLY A 82 -0.74 -4.84 19.34
CA GLY A 82 -0.31 -3.58 19.97
C GLY A 82 0.52 -2.65 19.07
N ASN A 83 1.12 -3.18 18.03
CA ASN A 83 2.06 -2.49 17.14
C ASN A 83 1.46 -2.09 15.78
N LEU A 84 0.13 -1.96 15.67
CA LEU A 84 -0.58 -1.49 14.49
C LEU A 84 -1.45 -0.28 14.82
N ARG A 85 -1.40 0.75 13.98
CA ARG A 85 -2.21 1.98 14.09
C ARG A 85 -3.09 2.09 12.85
N VAL A 86 -4.40 2.18 13.05
CA VAL A 86 -5.40 2.33 11.97
C VAL A 86 -5.83 3.78 11.87
N ILE A 87 -5.54 4.40 10.74
CA ILE A 87 -5.88 5.78 10.41
C ILE A 87 -7.04 5.75 9.40
N HIS A 88 -8.14 6.43 9.73
CA HIS A 88 -9.19 6.71 8.74
C HIS A 88 -8.76 7.91 7.91
N GLY A 89 -8.45 7.67 6.64
CA GLY A 89 -7.96 8.68 5.70
C GLY A 89 -7.50 8.05 4.39
N ALA A 90 -7.22 8.89 3.40
CA ALA A 90 -6.63 8.50 2.13
C ALA A 90 -5.16 8.91 2.07
N GLY A 91 -4.34 8.17 1.31
CA GLY A 91 -3.02 8.62 0.89
C GLY A 91 -3.10 9.47 -0.37
N GLY A 92 -2.22 10.46 -0.56
CA GLY A 92 -2.19 11.25 -1.78
C GLY A 92 -1.05 12.27 -1.85
N ALA A 93 -1.02 13.06 -2.93
CA ALA A 93 0.07 14.00 -3.23
C ALA A 93 0.12 15.20 -2.29
N LYS A 94 -1.01 15.59 -1.70
CA LYS A 94 -1.12 16.77 -0.82
C LYS A 94 -2.00 16.48 0.38
N SER A 95 -1.56 16.96 1.55
CA SER A 95 -2.39 16.94 2.74
C SER A 95 -3.62 17.83 2.58
N GLY A 96 -4.76 17.37 3.07
CA GLY A 96 -6.02 18.10 2.95
C GLY A 96 -7.22 17.17 3.03
N THR A 97 -8.14 17.28 2.08
CA THR A 97 -9.29 16.42 1.89
C THR A 97 -9.41 15.98 0.43
N VAL A 98 -9.91 14.77 0.22
CA VAL A 98 -10.27 14.25 -1.10
C VAL A 98 -11.71 13.80 -1.10
N THR A 99 -12.34 13.85 -2.27
CA THR A 99 -13.65 13.24 -2.47
C THR A 99 -13.47 11.74 -2.63
N PHE A 100 -14.20 10.97 -1.86
CA PHE A 100 -14.07 9.52 -1.78
C PHE A 100 -15.43 8.86 -1.97
N THR A 101 -15.52 7.81 -2.78
CA THR A 101 -16.73 7.04 -2.97
C THR A 101 -16.74 5.87 -1.98
N GLU A 102 -17.69 5.86 -1.06
CA GLU A 102 -17.87 4.78 -0.08
C GLU A 102 -18.68 3.62 -0.67
N ASN A 103 -18.07 2.87 -1.59
CA ASN A 103 -18.51 1.53 -1.95
C ASN A 103 -17.71 0.48 -1.15
N TRP A 104 -17.94 -0.82 -1.39
CA TRP A 104 -17.26 -1.89 -0.64
C TRP A 104 -15.72 -1.81 -0.69
N ASN A 105 -15.18 -1.43 -1.86
CA ASN A 105 -13.73 -1.31 -2.04
C ASN A 105 -13.21 0.09 -1.70
N GLY A 106 -14.05 1.11 -1.90
CA GLY A 106 -13.70 2.50 -1.65
C GLY A 106 -12.60 3.03 -2.57
N GLN A 107 -12.79 4.22 -3.12
CA GLN A 107 -11.77 4.84 -3.97
C GLN A 107 -11.89 6.35 -3.97
N VAL A 108 -10.79 7.04 -4.25
CA VAL A 108 -10.80 8.48 -4.51
C VAL A 108 -11.59 8.75 -5.80
N ASN A 109 -12.47 9.73 -5.76
CA ASN A 109 -13.29 10.11 -6.91
C ASN A 109 -12.57 11.18 -7.74
N SER A 110 -12.41 10.94 -9.05
CA SER A 110 -11.82 11.87 -9.99
C SER A 110 -12.80 12.88 -10.59
N GLY A 111 -14.10 12.62 -10.40
CA GLY A 111 -15.20 13.44 -10.97
C GLY A 111 -15.86 14.37 -9.96
N ALA A 112 -16.98 14.98 -10.39
CA ALA A 112 -17.83 15.72 -9.49
C ALA A 112 -18.40 14.80 -8.41
N PRO A 113 -18.59 15.30 -7.16
CA PRO A 113 -19.20 14.50 -6.09
C PRO A 113 -20.57 14.00 -6.53
N ASP A 114 -20.84 12.72 -6.32
CA ASP A 114 -22.13 12.07 -6.49
C ASP A 114 -22.84 11.83 -5.15
N ALA A 115 -24.02 11.23 -5.17
CA ALA A 115 -24.83 11.01 -3.98
C ALA A 115 -24.20 10.04 -2.95
N GLY A 116 -23.13 9.32 -3.31
CA GLY A 116 -22.37 8.41 -2.43
C GLY A 116 -21.00 8.94 -2.03
N SER A 117 -20.65 10.16 -2.44
CA SER A 117 -19.33 10.72 -2.17
C SER A 117 -19.25 11.39 -0.79
N VAL A 118 -18.15 11.18 -0.11
CA VAL A 118 -17.81 11.79 1.18
C VAL A 118 -16.46 12.52 1.10
N GLN A 119 -16.24 13.46 2.02
CA GLN A 119 -14.93 14.10 2.17
C GLN A 119 -14.10 13.31 3.18
N VAL A 120 -12.93 12.85 2.76
CA VAL A 120 -12.01 12.08 3.59
C VAL A 120 -10.70 12.86 3.74
N ARG A 121 -10.12 12.85 4.94
CA ARG A 121 -8.81 13.41 5.19
C ARG A 121 -7.76 12.74 4.31
N CYS A 122 -6.99 13.54 3.59
CA CYS A 122 -5.85 13.09 2.79
C CYS A 122 -4.54 13.37 3.53
N TYR A 123 -3.67 12.38 3.59
CA TYR A 123 -2.33 12.44 4.15
C TYR A 123 -1.31 12.22 3.04
N THR A 124 -0.20 12.95 3.07
CA THR A 124 0.97 12.53 2.29
C THR A 124 1.75 11.47 3.07
N ILE A 125 2.47 10.61 2.37
CA ILE A 125 3.38 9.65 3.02
C ILE A 125 4.46 10.39 3.82
N ASP A 126 4.91 11.54 3.32
CA ASP A 126 5.87 12.39 4.03
C ASP A 126 5.30 12.99 5.32
N GLU A 127 3.99 13.33 5.36
CA GLU A 127 3.31 13.72 6.61
C GLU A 127 3.28 12.54 7.60
N LEU A 128 2.90 11.35 7.15
CA LEU A 128 2.88 10.14 8.00
C LEU A 128 4.29 9.79 8.50
N SER A 129 5.32 9.96 7.66
CA SER A 129 6.72 9.74 8.05
C SER A 129 7.19 10.69 9.14
N ARG A 130 6.71 11.93 9.15
CA ARG A 130 6.98 12.88 10.25
C ARG A 130 6.28 12.49 11.55
N LEU A 131 5.08 11.89 11.46
CA LEU A 131 4.28 11.53 12.63
C LEU A 131 4.72 10.19 13.26
N PHE A 132 5.13 9.22 12.44
CA PHE A 132 5.34 7.84 12.87
C PHE A 132 6.76 7.31 12.63
N GLY A 133 7.65 8.13 12.09
CA GLY A 133 8.98 7.71 11.65
C GLY A 133 8.99 7.23 10.19
N ARG A 134 10.18 7.26 9.56
CA ARG A 134 10.34 6.83 8.16
C ARG A 134 10.09 5.33 8.03
N PRO A 135 9.22 4.90 7.10
CA PRO A 135 8.98 3.49 6.86
C PRO A 135 10.17 2.84 6.15
N GLN A 136 10.44 1.58 6.47
CA GLN A 136 11.32 0.71 5.70
C GLN A 136 10.57 0.00 4.57
N VAL A 137 9.24 -0.09 4.68
CA VAL A 137 8.39 -0.66 3.63
C VAL A 137 7.15 0.22 3.44
N LEU A 138 6.83 0.53 2.19
CA LEU A 138 5.55 1.07 1.76
C LEU A 138 4.76 -0.03 1.07
N PHE A 139 3.55 -0.27 1.53
CA PHE A 139 2.58 -1.18 0.91
C PHE A 139 1.43 -0.31 0.40
N ILE A 140 1.20 -0.26 -0.91
CA ILE A 140 0.28 0.68 -1.57
C ILE A 140 -0.68 -0.09 -2.46
N ASP A 141 -1.97 -0.01 -2.14
CA ASP A 141 -3.08 -0.58 -2.89
C ASP A 141 -4.29 0.36 -2.74
N VAL A 142 -4.44 1.30 -3.65
CA VAL A 142 -5.37 2.45 -3.51
C VAL A 142 -6.27 2.65 -4.75
N GLU A 143 -6.52 1.56 -5.48
CA GLU A 143 -7.52 1.51 -6.54
C GLU A 143 -7.36 2.63 -7.60
N GLY A 144 -6.10 2.81 -8.06
CA GLY A 144 -5.73 3.72 -9.14
C GLY A 144 -5.15 5.07 -8.70
N TYR A 145 -5.10 5.35 -7.39
CA TYR A 145 -4.53 6.60 -6.87
C TYR A 145 -3.04 6.48 -6.51
N GLU A 146 -2.37 5.40 -6.97
CA GLU A 146 -0.98 5.04 -6.63
C GLU A 146 0.01 6.15 -7.00
N GLY A 147 -0.17 6.78 -8.17
CA GLY A 147 0.69 7.88 -8.63
C GLY A 147 0.68 9.06 -7.67
N GLU A 148 -0.51 9.46 -7.20
CA GLU A 148 -0.68 10.56 -6.26
C GLU A 148 -0.08 10.22 -4.88
N VAL A 149 -0.21 8.97 -4.42
CA VAL A 149 0.43 8.51 -3.17
C VAL A 149 1.95 8.60 -3.29
N LEU A 150 2.53 8.14 -4.41
CA LEU A 150 3.97 8.17 -4.64
C LEU A 150 4.51 9.60 -4.78
N VAL A 151 3.76 10.52 -5.40
CA VAL A 151 4.09 11.96 -5.40
C VAL A 151 4.15 12.51 -3.98
N GLY A 152 3.22 12.12 -3.12
CA GLY A 152 3.20 12.52 -1.69
C GLY A 152 4.26 11.82 -0.82
N ALA A 153 5.08 10.94 -1.40
CA ALA A 153 6.14 10.20 -0.73
C ALA A 153 7.56 10.68 -1.11
N SER A 154 7.70 11.83 -1.78
CA SER A 154 8.96 12.24 -2.41
C SER A 154 10.15 12.30 -1.45
N ASP A 155 9.97 12.84 -0.24
CA ASP A 155 11.02 12.87 0.80
C ASP A 155 11.25 11.47 1.40
N THR A 156 10.18 10.70 1.61
CA THR A 156 10.25 9.33 2.12
C THR A 156 11.00 8.41 1.15
N LEU A 157 10.70 8.48 -0.15
CA LEU A 157 11.36 7.70 -1.19
C LEU A 157 12.87 8.00 -1.32
N SER A 158 13.33 9.19 -0.89
CA SER A 158 14.77 9.51 -0.85
C SER A 158 15.56 8.62 0.12
N SER A 159 14.89 7.94 1.05
CA SER A 159 15.51 6.95 1.96
C SER A 159 15.49 5.52 1.42
N PHE A 160 14.99 5.32 0.21
CA PHE A 160 14.90 4.04 -0.49
C PHE A 160 14.18 2.94 0.31
N PRO A 161 12.92 3.14 0.75
CA PRO A 161 12.14 2.06 1.33
C PRO A 161 11.88 0.97 0.29
N ASP A 162 11.71 -0.28 0.72
CA ASP A 162 11.11 -1.29 -0.15
C ASP A 162 9.64 -0.93 -0.39
N CYS A 163 9.16 -1.12 -1.62
CA CYS A 163 7.77 -0.78 -1.94
C CYS A 163 7.05 -1.94 -2.61
N PHE A 164 5.86 -2.26 -2.10
CA PHE A 164 4.84 -3.00 -2.84
C PHE A 164 3.84 -2.00 -3.39
N VAL A 165 3.48 -2.14 -4.65
CA VAL A 165 2.43 -1.32 -5.29
C VAL A 165 1.55 -2.22 -6.14
N GLU A 166 0.25 -2.29 -5.84
CA GLU A 166 -0.72 -2.80 -6.79
C GLU A 166 -1.03 -1.70 -7.81
N VAL A 167 -0.70 -1.93 -9.08
CA VAL A 167 -0.78 -0.92 -10.14
C VAL A 167 -2.01 -1.17 -10.99
N HIS A 168 -3.02 -0.32 -10.86
CA HIS A 168 -4.35 -0.48 -11.48
C HIS A 168 -4.41 0.11 -12.90
N VAL A 169 -3.61 -0.44 -13.83
CA VAL A 169 -3.59 -0.06 -15.25
C VAL A 169 -4.93 -0.38 -15.92
N GLY A 170 -5.37 0.48 -16.82
CA GLY A 170 -6.59 0.30 -17.60
C GLY A 170 -7.81 1.04 -17.04
N ALA A 171 -7.62 2.14 -16.33
CA ALA A 171 -8.50 2.86 -15.43
C ALA A 171 -8.77 2.05 -14.14
N PRO A 172 -8.61 2.62 -12.93
CA PRO A 172 -8.64 4.08 -12.73
C PRO A 172 -7.27 4.80 -12.76
N LEU A 173 -6.12 4.14 -12.86
CA LEU A 173 -4.79 4.78 -12.79
C LEU A 173 -4.66 5.98 -13.75
N GLU A 174 -5.03 5.78 -15.03
CA GLU A 174 -4.92 6.80 -16.08
C GLU A 174 -5.89 7.94 -15.86
N THR A 175 -6.99 7.72 -15.16
CA THR A 175 -7.96 8.76 -14.80
C THR A 175 -7.34 9.82 -13.88
N PHE A 176 -6.35 9.43 -13.08
CA PHE A 176 -5.58 10.34 -12.22
C PHE A 176 -4.27 10.80 -12.87
N GLY A 177 -4.08 10.55 -14.18
CA GLY A 177 -2.96 11.05 -14.96
C GLY A 177 -1.66 10.25 -14.80
N ALA A 178 -1.68 9.12 -14.11
CA ALA A 178 -0.53 8.23 -14.00
C ALA A 178 -0.63 7.11 -15.07
N THR A 179 0.51 6.49 -15.38
CA THR A 179 0.63 5.30 -16.22
C THR A 179 1.56 4.31 -15.53
N ALA A 180 1.58 3.08 -15.99
CA ALA A 180 2.52 2.08 -15.47
C ALA A 180 3.97 2.57 -15.56
N GLU A 181 4.34 3.23 -16.67
CA GLU A 181 5.69 3.80 -16.87
C GLU A 181 6.01 4.89 -15.84
N THR A 182 5.04 5.78 -15.55
CA THR A 182 5.23 6.82 -14.52
C THR A 182 5.35 6.23 -13.12
N ILE A 183 4.65 5.15 -12.82
CA ILE A 183 4.83 4.42 -11.54
C ILE A 183 6.23 3.81 -11.45
N LEU A 184 6.70 3.13 -12.51
CA LEU A 184 8.04 2.54 -12.52
C LEU A 184 9.15 3.60 -12.41
N ALA A 185 8.92 4.82 -12.92
CA ALA A 185 9.90 5.91 -12.85
C ALA A 185 10.20 6.40 -11.41
N PHE A 186 9.33 6.13 -10.43
CA PHE A 186 9.63 6.38 -9.01
C PHE A 186 10.72 5.46 -8.45
N PHE A 187 11.05 4.37 -9.15
CA PHE A 187 11.95 3.32 -8.68
C PHE A 187 13.12 3.10 -9.66
N PRO A 188 14.05 4.06 -9.78
CA PRO A 188 15.15 3.98 -10.73
C PRO A 188 16.04 2.76 -10.48
N ALA A 189 16.48 2.11 -11.57
CA ALA A 189 17.19 0.84 -11.55
C ALA A 189 18.55 0.88 -10.82
N GLU A 190 19.17 2.06 -10.69
CA GLU A 190 20.38 2.25 -9.88
C GLU A 190 20.14 2.06 -8.38
N HIS A 191 18.92 2.30 -7.92
CA HIS A 191 18.56 2.21 -6.50
C HIS A 191 17.67 1.01 -6.19
N TYR A 192 16.95 0.47 -7.18
CA TYR A 192 15.97 -0.61 -6.96
C TYR A 192 16.19 -1.80 -7.89
N ARG A 193 15.80 -2.98 -7.40
CA ARG A 193 15.45 -4.15 -8.20
C ARG A 193 13.94 -4.21 -8.26
N LEU A 194 13.40 -4.38 -9.46
CA LEU A 194 11.95 -4.43 -9.68
C LEU A 194 11.52 -5.87 -9.93
N PHE A 195 10.46 -6.28 -9.25
CA PHE A 195 9.82 -7.58 -9.47
C PHE A 195 8.36 -7.34 -9.80
N VAL A 196 7.85 -8.08 -10.76
CA VAL A 196 6.46 -7.97 -11.20
C VAL A 196 5.75 -9.32 -11.16
N ARG A 197 4.44 -9.26 -10.90
CA ARG A 197 3.51 -10.38 -10.98
C ARG A 197 2.24 -9.85 -11.64
N ILE A 198 1.74 -10.52 -12.70
CA ILE A 198 0.56 -10.05 -13.43
C ILE A 198 -0.69 -10.77 -12.94
N ALA A 199 -0.67 -12.09 -12.86
CA ALA A 199 -1.79 -12.89 -12.36
C ALA A 199 -1.57 -13.27 -10.88
N GLU A 200 -2.65 -13.46 -10.13
CA GLU A 200 -2.58 -13.77 -8.69
C GLU A 200 -1.95 -15.14 -8.39
N ASP A 201 -2.03 -16.08 -9.33
CA ASP A 201 -1.45 -17.43 -9.25
C ASP A 201 0.01 -17.51 -9.75
N GLU A 202 0.56 -16.41 -10.31
CA GLU A 202 1.94 -16.33 -10.76
C GLU A 202 2.91 -16.02 -9.61
N GLN A 203 4.19 -16.34 -9.85
CA GLN A 203 5.27 -15.93 -8.95
C GLN A 203 5.85 -14.57 -9.38
N PHE A 204 6.33 -13.80 -8.43
CA PHE A 204 7.09 -12.58 -8.75
C PHE A 204 8.35 -12.94 -9.54
N ARG A 205 8.54 -12.28 -10.67
CA ARG A 205 9.76 -12.36 -11.49
C ARG A 205 10.46 -11.01 -11.56
N GLU A 206 11.76 -10.99 -11.63
CA GLU A 206 12.52 -9.74 -11.78
C GLU A 206 12.28 -9.15 -13.17
N LEU A 207 11.95 -7.86 -13.21
CA LEU A 207 11.77 -7.09 -14.44
C LEU A 207 13.16 -6.76 -15.00
N GLN A 208 13.41 -7.14 -16.26
CA GLN A 208 14.69 -6.91 -16.90
C GLN A 208 14.76 -5.54 -17.57
N ALA A 209 15.95 -4.96 -17.67
CA ALA A 209 16.16 -3.68 -18.35
C ALA A 209 15.69 -3.75 -19.82
N GLY A 210 14.85 -2.79 -20.22
CA GLY A 210 14.28 -2.75 -21.58
C GLY A 210 13.07 -3.66 -21.81
N GLU A 211 12.60 -4.35 -20.78
CA GLU A 211 11.37 -5.13 -20.86
C GLU A 211 10.14 -4.21 -20.93
N ILE A 212 9.12 -4.65 -21.68
CA ILE A 212 7.89 -3.88 -21.86
C ILE A 212 7.12 -3.83 -20.54
N THR A 213 6.72 -2.62 -20.13
CA THR A 213 5.86 -2.40 -18.98
C THR A 213 4.51 -3.08 -19.15
N PRO A 214 3.98 -3.79 -18.14
CA PRO A 214 2.66 -4.38 -18.22
C PRO A 214 1.57 -3.34 -18.52
N LYS A 215 0.62 -3.70 -19.40
CA LYS A 215 -0.52 -2.84 -19.80
C LYS A 215 -1.86 -3.31 -19.20
N VAL A 216 -1.78 -4.12 -18.18
CA VAL A 216 -2.90 -4.61 -17.36
C VAL A 216 -2.54 -4.43 -15.90
N ARG A 217 -3.50 -4.55 -14.99
CA ARG A 217 -3.24 -4.57 -13.55
C ARG A 217 -2.10 -5.53 -13.21
N PHE A 218 -1.16 -5.10 -12.41
CA PHE A 218 -0.04 -5.91 -11.97
C PHE A 218 0.44 -5.52 -10.57
N PHE A 219 1.15 -6.41 -9.95
CA PHE A 219 1.79 -6.18 -8.66
C PHE A 219 3.28 -5.88 -8.87
N LEU A 220 3.75 -4.79 -8.30
CA LEU A 220 5.13 -4.33 -8.34
C LEU A 220 5.76 -4.47 -6.97
N LEU A 221 6.95 -5.06 -6.91
CA LEU A 221 7.85 -4.97 -5.76
C LEU A 221 9.11 -4.23 -6.19
N ALA A 222 9.36 -3.08 -5.61
CA ALA A 222 10.60 -2.32 -5.74
C ALA A 222 11.45 -2.55 -4.49
N ILE A 223 12.54 -3.30 -4.64
CA ILE A 223 13.43 -3.69 -3.55
C ILE A 223 14.71 -2.86 -3.61
N ALA A 224 14.99 -2.11 -2.56
CA ALA A 224 16.16 -1.24 -2.47
C ALA A 224 17.47 -2.03 -2.57
N ARG A 225 18.40 -1.57 -3.43
CA ARG A 225 19.73 -2.20 -3.60
C ARG A 225 20.66 -1.92 -2.43
N VAL A 226 20.59 -0.72 -1.88
CA VAL A 226 21.38 -0.30 -0.72
C VAL A 226 20.41 0.20 0.33
N ARG A 227 20.49 -0.35 1.52
CA ARG A 227 19.69 0.11 2.66
C ARG A 227 20.49 1.14 3.41
N ALA A 228 19.90 2.28 3.71
CA ALA A 228 20.47 3.18 4.69
C ALA A 228 20.70 2.36 5.97
N SER A 229 21.96 2.29 6.43
CA SER A 229 22.28 1.66 7.71
C SER A 229 21.42 2.34 8.76
N ALA A 230 20.60 1.56 9.48
CA ALA A 230 19.87 2.07 10.62
C ALA A 230 20.92 2.64 11.60
N THR A 231 21.03 3.95 11.63
CA THR A 231 21.82 4.64 12.65
C THR A 231 21.14 4.28 13.98
N ARG A 232 21.90 3.61 14.84
CA ARG A 232 21.49 3.18 16.19
C ARG A 232 21.19 4.42 17.07
#